data_14c63ce52ef0409a857e1c62e510f25a
#
_entry.id   14c63ce52ef0409a857e1c62e510f25a
#
_cell.length_a   1.000
_cell.length_b   1.000
_cell.length_c   1.000
_cell.angle_alpha   90.00
_cell.angle_beta   90.00
_cell.angle_gamma   90.00
#
_symmetry.space_group_name_H-M   'P 1'
#
loop_
_entity.id
_entity.type
_entity.pdbx_description
1 polymer ?
#
loop_
_entity_poly.entity_id
_entity_poly.type
_entity_poly.pdbx_seq_one_letter_code
_entity_poly.pdbx_strand_id
1 'polypeptide(L)'
;MFYRIIFFSFLLINISCDIKSDELKISQNDSLANFISSFEEYTFDESHTSSYIYDQDKLHRFDIYLTDENLNRIDNDPAAEEYVEGFLVFEGKVIKNVGVRYKGSIGAWVGCLSSPDWINPNGYKICPKLSMKININWQGDKKFYGMKKLQFHSQNLDKSKMHERLGYYMYRNFGINAPRSNHALVYVNGEFTGLFANTENIDGPYTNQHFDGGGGNLYKEVWPVNSEGESRSDEYFKNGLKTNE
;
A
#
# COMPACT_ATOMS: atom_id res chain seq x y z
N MET A 1 9.56 72.77 -14.42
CA MET A 1 10.04 71.75 -13.48
C MET A 1 9.29 70.46 -13.80
N PHE A 2 9.85 69.63 -14.68
CA PHE A 2 9.19 68.42 -15.20
C PHE A 2 9.67 67.22 -14.39
N TYR A 3 8.76 66.56 -13.65
CA TYR A 3 9.02 65.29 -13.01
C TYR A 3 8.84 64.17 -14.05
N ARG A 4 9.91 63.45 -14.34
CA ARG A 4 9.90 62.20 -15.09
C ARG A 4 9.54 61.06 -14.14
N ILE A 5 8.36 60.45 -14.31
CA ILE A 5 7.97 59.22 -13.67
C ILE A 5 8.60 58.05 -14.47
N ILE A 6 9.53 57.34 -13.85
CA ILE A 6 10.11 56.11 -14.38
C ILE A 6 9.19 54.97 -13.97
N PHE A 7 8.52 54.38 -14.96
CA PHE A 7 7.80 53.10 -14.78
C PHE A 7 8.82 51.98 -14.77
N PHE A 8 9.00 51.35 -13.59
CA PHE A 8 9.66 50.05 -13.49
C PHE A 8 8.63 48.96 -13.87
N SER A 9 8.78 48.42 -15.07
CA SER A 9 8.04 47.23 -15.49
C SER A 9 8.67 46.02 -14.80
N PHE A 10 8.00 45.49 -13.77
CA PHE A 10 8.32 44.22 -13.19
C PHE A 10 7.89 43.11 -14.16
N LEU A 11 8.87 42.56 -14.86
CA LEU A 11 8.70 41.35 -15.66
C LEU A 11 8.57 40.17 -14.68
N LEU A 12 7.34 39.79 -14.36
CA LEU A 12 7.05 38.53 -13.65
C LEU A 12 7.39 37.38 -14.61
N ILE A 13 8.59 36.84 -14.44
CA ILE A 13 8.93 35.55 -15.05
C ILE A 13 8.13 34.50 -14.29
N ASN A 14 7.00 34.12 -14.85
CA ASN A 14 6.32 32.89 -14.46
C ASN A 14 7.22 31.71 -14.85
N ILE A 15 8.04 31.25 -13.90
CA ILE A 15 8.65 29.92 -13.98
C ILE A 15 7.52 28.95 -13.67
N SER A 16 6.77 28.59 -14.70
CA SER A 16 5.93 27.41 -14.68
C SER A 16 6.89 26.22 -14.56
N CYS A 17 7.01 25.68 -13.38
CA CYS A 17 7.62 24.39 -13.18
C CYS A 17 6.64 23.37 -13.77
N ASP A 18 6.72 23.15 -15.09
CA ASP A 18 6.15 21.99 -15.73
C ASP A 18 6.89 20.76 -15.17
N ILE A 19 6.38 20.28 -14.03
CA ILE A 19 6.57 18.89 -13.67
C ILE A 19 5.79 18.15 -14.77
N LYS A 20 6.46 17.82 -15.85
CA LYS A 20 6.01 16.75 -16.73
C LYS A 20 5.94 15.52 -15.86
N SER A 21 4.75 15.22 -15.36
CA SER A 21 4.41 13.89 -14.95
C SER A 21 4.59 13.03 -16.20
N ASP A 22 5.71 12.34 -16.31
CA ASP A 22 5.86 11.24 -17.26
C ASP A 22 4.85 10.18 -16.82
N GLU A 23 3.59 10.40 -17.16
CA GLU A 23 2.55 9.38 -17.13
C GLU A 23 2.94 8.36 -18.19
N LEU A 24 3.59 7.30 -17.74
CA LEU A 24 3.75 6.06 -18.51
C LEU A 24 2.37 5.46 -18.74
N LYS A 25 1.61 6.03 -19.68
CA LYS A 25 0.37 5.44 -20.14
C LYS A 25 0.71 4.23 -20.98
N ILE A 26 0.13 3.08 -20.63
CA ILE A 26 0.19 1.90 -21.49
C ILE A 26 -0.50 2.29 -22.79
N SER A 27 0.22 2.25 -23.92
CA SER A 27 -0.38 2.53 -25.22
C SER A 27 -1.42 1.41 -25.49
N GLN A 28 -2.56 1.77 -26.08
CA GLN A 28 -3.64 0.80 -26.38
C GLN A 28 -3.21 -0.34 -27.30
N ASN A 29 -2.06 -0.24 -27.94
CA ASN A 29 -1.55 -1.21 -28.91
C ASN A 29 -0.47 -2.15 -28.35
N ASP A 30 0.08 -1.86 -27.15
CA ASP A 30 1.11 -2.71 -26.53
C ASP A 30 0.46 -3.66 -25.51
N SER A 31 0.72 -4.95 -25.66
CA SER A 31 0.31 -5.86 -24.60
C SER A 31 1.05 -5.53 -23.31
N LEU A 32 0.39 -5.66 -22.15
CA LEU A 32 1.00 -5.45 -20.84
C LEU A 32 2.36 -6.16 -20.71
N ALA A 33 2.48 -7.37 -21.28
CA ALA A 33 3.72 -8.15 -21.26
C ALA A 33 4.88 -7.43 -21.97
N ASN A 34 4.63 -6.81 -23.15
CA ASN A 34 5.64 -6.04 -23.88
C ASN A 34 6.04 -4.79 -23.11
N PHE A 35 5.07 -4.10 -22.53
CA PHE A 35 5.32 -2.94 -21.68
C PHE A 35 6.18 -3.32 -20.47
N ILE A 36 5.83 -4.36 -19.74
CA ILE A 36 6.56 -4.84 -18.57
C ILE A 36 7.98 -5.30 -18.95
N SER A 37 8.17 -5.88 -20.14
CA SER A 37 9.50 -6.30 -20.61
C SER A 37 10.46 -5.15 -20.89
N SER A 38 9.97 -3.92 -20.99
CA SER A 38 10.81 -2.71 -21.16
C SER A 38 11.52 -2.29 -19.87
N PHE A 39 11.07 -2.77 -18.71
CA PHE A 39 11.72 -2.47 -17.44
C PHE A 39 12.87 -3.44 -17.15
N GLU A 40 13.91 -2.93 -16.48
CA GLU A 40 14.94 -3.78 -15.89
C GLU A 40 14.33 -4.65 -14.80
N GLU A 41 14.70 -5.94 -14.76
CA GLU A 41 14.20 -6.82 -13.70
C GLU A 41 14.88 -6.49 -12.36
N TYR A 42 14.08 -6.42 -11.30
CA TYR A 42 14.59 -6.16 -9.95
C TYR A 42 15.49 -7.32 -9.49
N THR A 43 16.72 -6.98 -9.10
CA THR A 43 17.64 -7.94 -8.50
C THR A 43 17.43 -7.96 -7.00
N PHE A 44 17.05 -9.11 -6.47
CA PHE A 44 16.85 -9.29 -5.03
C PHE A 44 18.22 -9.32 -4.33
N ASP A 45 18.50 -8.29 -3.53
CA ASP A 45 19.74 -8.13 -2.78
C ASP A 45 19.42 -8.11 -1.28
N GLU A 46 19.98 -9.08 -0.55
CA GLU A 46 19.77 -9.21 0.91
C GLU A 46 20.45 -8.08 1.71
N SER A 47 21.36 -7.31 1.10
CA SER A 47 21.98 -6.14 1.75
C SER A 47 20.99 -4.98 1.92
N HIS A 48 19.94 -4.93 1.09
CA HIS A 48 18.92 -3.92 1.18
C HIS A 48 17.96 -4.21 2.34
N THR A 49 17.79 -3.23 3.21
CA THR A 49 16.89 -3.35 4.37
C THR A 49 15.60 -2.55 4.18
N SER A 50 14.55 -2.99 4.84
CA SER A 50 13.25 -2.31 4.83
C SER A 50 13.28 -0.87 5.38
N SER A 51 14.38 -0.46 6.01
CA SER A 51 14.57 0.92 6.49
C SER A 51 14.51 1.94 5.36
N TYR A 52 14.99 1.59 4.16
CA TYR A 52 14.87 2.45 2.99
C TYR A 52 13.42 2.70 2.59
N ILE A 53 12.62 1.64 2.57
CA ILE A 53 11.20 1.70 2.17
C ILE A 53 10.35 2.46 3.19
N TYR A 54 10.70 2.38 4.49
CA TYR A 54 9.98 3.07 5.57
C TYR A 54 10.67 4.34 6.06
N ASP A 55 11.62 4.87 5.27
CA ASP A 55 12.27 6.15 5.54
C ASP A 55 11.22 7.27 5.63
N GLN A 56 11.24 8.02 6.73
CA GLN A 56 10.27 9.07 7.00
C GLN A 56 10.45 10.31 6.13
N ASP A 57 11.64 10.48 5.57
CA ASP A 57 12.01 11.64 4.75
C ASP A 57 11.82 11.36 3.25
N LYS A 58 11.34 10.16 2.89
CA LYS A 58 11.11 9.74 1.51
C LYS A 58 9.63 9.55 1.21
N LEU A 59 9.26 9.96 0.00
CA LEU A 59 7.96 9.69 -0.59
C LEU A 59 8.17 8.77 -1.80
N HIS A 60 8.07 7.47 -1.57
CA HIS A 60 8.25 6.48 -2.62
C HIS A 60 7.05 6.38 -3.55
N ARG A 61 7.31 6.08 -4.83
CA ARG A 61 6.31 5.73 -5.82
C ARG A 61 6.34 4.21 -6.05
N PHE A 62 5.16 3.62 -6.08
CA PHE A 62 4.94 2.22 -6.42
C PHE A 62 3.94 2.14 -7.55
N ASP A 63 4.34 1.49 -8.64
CA ASP A 63 3.47 1.27 -9.80
C ASP A 63 3.09 -0.19 -9.86
N ILE A 64 1.79 -0.46 -9.84
CA ILE A 64 1.19 -1.80 -9.84
C ILE A 64 0.55 -1.99 -11.20
N TYR A 65 0.93 -3.06 -11.90
CA TYR A 65 0.35 -3.40 -13.19
C TYR A 65 -0.37 -4.72 -13.12
N LEU A 66 -1.58 -4.73 -13.62
CA LEU A 66 -2.49 -5.87 -13.68
C LEU A 66 -3.05 -5.99 -15.09
N THR A 67 -3.34 -7.22 -15.54
CA THR A 67 -4.19 -7.39 -16.71
C THR A 67 -5.60 -6.85 -16.42
N ASP A 68 -6.33 -6.46 -17.45
CA ASP A 68 -7.72 -6.00 -17.29
C ASP A 68 -8.59 -7.08 -16.63
N GLU A 69 -8.37 -8.34 -16.94
CA GLU A 69 -9.05 -9.47 -16.32
C GLU A 69 -8.80 -9.51 -14.81
N ASN A 70 -7.53 -9.42 -14.38
CA ASN A 70 -7.15 -9.47 -12.98
C ASN A 70 -7.64 -8.23 -12.21
N LEU A 71 -7.57 -7.04 -12.81
CA LEU A 71 -8.09 -5.83 -12.19
C LEU A 71 -9.61 -5.92 -12.03
N ASN A 72 -10.33 -6.34 -13.07
CA ASN A 72 -11.78 -6.55 -13.01
C ASN A 72 -12.16 -7.61 -11.96
N ARG A 73 -11.37 -8.68 -11.83
CA ARG A 73 -11.63 -9.72 -10.82
C ARG A 73 -11.60 -9.16 -9.41
N ILE A 74 -10.56 -8.41 -9.04
CA ILE A 74 -10.47 -7.84 -7.69
C ILE A 74 -11.45 -6.65 -7.50
N ASP A 75 -11.79 -5.90 -8.55
CA ASP A 75 -12.77 -4.81 -8.48
C ASP A 75 -14.21 -5.33 -8.32
N ASN A 76 -14.51 -6.52 -8.86
CA ASN A 76 -15.83 -7.13 -8.76
C ASN A 76 -16.10 -7.76 -7.39
N ASP A 77 -15.07 -8.23 -6.68
CA ASP A 77 -15.21 -8.78 -5.32
C ASP A 77 -13.98 -8.44 -4.46
N PRO A 78 -13.85 -7.18 -4.04
CA PRO A 78 -12.72 -6.75 -3.23
C PRO A 78 -12.64 -7.43 -1.86
N ALA A 79 -13.81 -7.80 -1.31
CA ALA A 79 -13.93 -8.37 0.03
C ALA A 79 -13.55 -9.86 0.09
N ALA A 80 -13.50 -10.55 -1.02
CA ALA A 80 -12.96 -11.92 -1.10
C ALA A 80 -11.48 -11.96 -0.71
N GLU A 81 -10.78 -10.83 -0.80
CA GLU A 81 -9.35 -10.71 -0.48
C GLU A 81 -8.47 -11.73 -1.22
N GLU A 82 -8.90 -12.17 -2.39
CA GLU A 82 -8.16 -13.11 -3.23
C GLU A 82 -7.02 -12.44 -3.98
N TYR A 83 -5.86 -13.10 -3.99
CA TYR A 83 -4.73 -12.64 -4.77
C TYR A 83 -4.91 -12.94 -6.26
N VAL A 84 -4.57 -11.96 -7.08
CA VAL A 84 -4.38 -12.10 -8.53
C VAL A 84 -2.93 -11.81 -8.89
N GLU A 85 -2.48 -12.34 -10.01
CA GLU A 85 -1.13 -12.07 -10.52
C GLU A 85 -0.99 -10.63 -11.00
N GLY A 86 0.14 -10.02 -10.66
CA GLY A 86 0.50 -8.68 -11.10
C GLY A 86 2.01 -8.45 -11.14
N PHE A 87 2.35 -7.21 -11.45
CA PHE A 87 3.72 -6.72 -11.50
C PHE A 87 3.84 -5.50 -10.59
N LEU A 88 4.97 -5.39 -9.92
CA LEU A 88 5.31 -4.22 -9.14
C LEU A 88 6.53 -3.54 -9.76
N VAL A 89 6.40 -2.27 -10.12
CA VAL A 89 7.54 -1.47 -10.57
C VAL A 89 7.92 -0.48 -9.45
N PHE A 90 9.19 -0.49 -9.11
CA PHE A 90 9.76 0.38 -8.10
C PHE A 90 11.12 0.91 -8.60
N GLU A 91 11.26 2.24 -8.63
CA GLU A 91 12.48 2.91 -9.11
C GLU A 91 12.96 2.42 -10.50
N GLY A 92 12.00 2.22 -11.42
CA GLY A 92 12.28 1.79 -12.79
C GLY A 92 12.60 0.31 -12.94
N LYS A 93 12.53 -0.49 -11.88
CA LYS A 93 12.76 -1.94 -11.91
C LYS A 93 11.48 -2.71 -11.64
N VAL A 94 11.26 -3.79 -12.38
CA VAL A 94 10.06 -4.62 -12.27
C VAL A 94 10.29 -5.86 -11.41
N ILE A 95 9.35 -6.12 -10.52
CA ILE A 95 9.20 -7.40 -9.81
C ILE A 95 8.02 -8.12 -10.45
N LYS A 96 8.30 -9.25 -11.06
CA LYS A 96 7.29 -10.09 -11.74
C LYS A 96 6.68 -11.10 -10.77
N ASN A 97 5.49 -11.56 -11.12
CA ASN A 97 4.77 -12.61 -10.40
C ASN A 97 4.54 -12.25 -8.93
N VAL A 98 4.06 -11.05 -8.68
CA VAL A 98 3.58 -10.65 -7.36
C VAL A 98 2.09 -10.91 -7.23
N GLY A 99 1.65 -11.30 -6.04
CA GLY A 99 0.22 -11.38 -5.73
C GLY A 99 -0.32 -10.00 -5.36
N VAL A 100 -1.38 -9.56 -6.00
CA VAL A 100 -2.05 -8.28 -5.71
C VAL A 100 -3.47 -8.54 -5.25
N ARG A 101 -3.91 -7.90 -4.19
CA ARG A 101 -5.30 -7.94 -3.73
C ARG A 101 -5.69 -6.66 -3.02
N TYR A 102 -6.97 -6.42 -2.92
CA TYR A 102 -7.46 -5.48 -1.93
C TYR A 102 -7.40 -6.08 -0.53
N LYS A 103 -7.44 -5.24 0.46
CA LYS A 103 -7.48 -5.65 1.86
C LYS A 103 -8.33 -4.66 2.65
N GLY A 104 -8.91 -5.16 3.71
CA GLY A 104 -9.65 -4.28 4.60
C GLY A 104 -10.11 -4.99 5.85
N SER A 105 -10.65 -4.20 6.72
CA SER A 105 -11.57 -4.60 7.78
C SER A 105 -12.82 -3.76 7.62
N ILE A 106 -13.78 -3.92 8.49
CA ILE A 106 -15.07 -3.24 8.44
C ILE A 106 -14.97 -1.76 7.98
N GLY A 107 -14.10 -0.98 8.63
CA GLY A 107 -13.95 0.46 8.31
C GLY A 107 -13.37 0.75 6.92
N ALA A 108 -12.62 -0.16 6.33
CA ALA A 108 -12.05 0.02 5.00
C ALA A 108 -13.10 -0.18 3.90
N TRP A 109 -14.11 -1.00 4.14
CA TRP A 109 -15.16 -1.32 3.18
C TRP A 109 -16.30 -0.30 3.15
N VAL A 110 -16.51 0.45 4.24
CA VAL A 110 -17.60 1.43 4.34
C VAL A 110 -17.48 2.50 3.24
N GLY A 111 -18.53 2.61 2.43
CA GLY A 111 -18.60 3.55 1.30
C GLY A 111 -17.71 3.18 0.12
N CYS A 112 -17.16 1.97 0.10
CA CYS A 112 -16.30 1.48 -0.98
C CYS A 112 -16.84 0.25 -1.71
N LEU A 113 -17.83 -0.44 -1.15
CA LEU A 113 -18.50 -1.56 -1.79
C LEU A 113 -19.92 -1.18 -2.20
N SER A 114 -20.40 -1.80 -3.26
CA SER A 114 -21.76 -1.59 -3.78
C SER A 114 -22.84 -2.14 -2.84
N SER A 115 -22.50 -3.11 -2.00
CA SER A 115 -23.36 -3.60 -0.91
C SER A 115 -23.21 -2.71 0.33
N PRO A 116 -24.30 -2.31 0.98
CA PRO A 116 -24.26 -1.56 2.22
C PRO A 116 -23.99 -2.47 3.46
N ASP A 117 -23.95 -3.79 3.31
CA ASP A 117 -23.70 -4.72 4.41
C ASP A 117 -22.23 -4.69 4.83
N TRP A 118 -21.98 -4.02 5.95
CA TRP A 118 -20.63 -3.87 6.50
C TRP A 118 -20.23 -4.99 7.46
N ILE A 119 -21.20 -5.84 7.88
CA ILE A 119 -20.93 -7.03 8.70
C ILE A 119 -20.45 -8.17 7.82
N ASN A 120 -21.08 -8.33 6.64
CA ASN A 120 -20.71 -9.29 5.62
C ASN A 120 -20.38 -8.53 4.33
N PRO A 121 -19.20 -7.89 4.25
CA PRO A 121 -18.85 -7.04 3.12
C PRO A 121 -18.81 -7.86 1.83
N ASN A 122 -19.51 -7.36 0.82
CA ASN A 122 -19.61 -8.00 -0.49
C ASN A 122 -19.92 -6.96 -1.58
N GLY A 123 -19.96 -7.41 -2.84
CA GLY A 123 -20.23 -6.56 -3.98
C GLY A 123 -18.97 -5.92 -4.57
N TYR A 124 -19.14 -5.16 -5.64
CA TYR A 124 -18.04 -4.56 -6.39
C TYR A 124 -17.59 -3.22 -5.80
N LYS A 125 -16.38 -2.83 -6.14
CA LYS A 125 -15.75 -1.58 -5.71
C LYS A 125 -16.43 -0.36 -6.35
N ILE A 126 -16.79 0.62 -5.51
CA ILE A 126 -17.38 1.89 -5.95
C ILE A 126 -16.55 3.12 -5.57
N CYS A 127 -15.58 2.98 -4.69
CA CYS A 127 -14.70 4.09 -4.31
C CYS A 127 -13.47 4.16 -5.23
N PRO A 128 -12.85 5.33 -5.39
CA PRO A 128 -11.69 5.49 -6.27
C PRO A 128 -10.46 4.73 -5.75
N LYS A 129 -10.40 4.46 -4.45
CA LYS A 129 -9.21 3.93 -3.81
C LYS A 129 -9.55 3.00 -2.65
N LEU A 130 -9.04 1.77 -2.69
CA LEU A 130 -9.09 0.80 -1.59
C LEU A 130 -7.69 0.46 -1.11
N SER A 131 -7.58 0.02 0.15
CA SER A 131 -6.32 -0.50 0.68
C SER A 131 -5.90 -1.75 -0.10
N MET A 132 -4.59 -1.86 -0.35
CA MET A 132 -4.02 -2.94 -1.16
C MET A 132 -2.95 -3.71 -0.38
N LYS A 133 -2.77 -4.96 -0.74
CA LYS A 133 -1.69 -5.81 -0.26
C LYS A 133 -0.98 -6.46 -1.44
N ILE A 134 0.34 -6.33 -1.44
CA ILE A 134 1.20 -6.92 -2.46
C ILE A 134 2.00 -8.04 -1.80
N ASN A 135 1.88 -9.24 -2.31
CA ASN A 135 2.63 -10.40 -1.86
C ASN A 135 3.82 -10.65 -2.80
N ILE A 136 5.01 -10.30 -2.35
CA ILE A 136 6.25 -10.42 -3.15
C ILE A 136 6.66 -11.88 -3.30
N ASN A 137 6.44 -12.69 -2.28
CA ASN A 137 6.77 -14.12 -2.29
C ASN A 137 5.60 -15.01 -2.68
N TRP A 138 4.64 -14.49 -3.43
CA TRP A 138 3.46 -15.22 -3.87
C TRP A 138 3.81 -16.43 -4.74
N GLN A 139 4.83 -16.27 -5.57
CA GLN A 139 5.41 -17.36 -6.33
C GLN A 139 6.93 -17.44 -6.05
N GLY A 140 7.30 -18.24 -5.06
CA GLY A 140 8.70 -18.43 -4.66
C GLY A 140 9.07 -17.70 -3.37
N ASP A 141 10.31 -17.84 -2.94
CA ASP A 141 10.82 -17.22 -1.71
C ASP A 141 11.61 -15.93 -2.05
N LYS A 142 10.88 -14.88 -2.39
CA LYS A 142 11.42 -13.57 -2.74
C LYS A 142 11.18 -12.58 -1.61
N LYS A 143 12.16 -11.70 -1.37
CA LYS A 143 12.02 -10.61 -0.41
C LYS A 143 12.43 -9.29 -1.04
N PHE A 144 11.55 -8.31 -1.00
CA PHE A 144 11.81 -6.95 -1.42
C PHE A 144 12.26 -6.13 -0.21
N TYR A 145 13.52 -5.72 -0.17
CA TYR A 145 14.10 -5.04 0.98
C TYR A 145 13.88 -5.81 2.30
N GLY A 146 14.02 -7.14 2.27
CA GLY A 146 13.79 -8.01 3.41
C GLY A 146 12.32 -8.32 3.72
N MET A 147 11.38 -7.72 3.01
CA MET A 147 9.94 -7.89 3.23
C MET A 147 9.34 -8.90 2.25
N LYS A 148 8.41 -9.70 2.74
CA LYS A 148 7.60 -10.62 1.93
C LYS A 148 6.35 -9.95 1.35
N LYS A 149 5.83 -8.94 2.03
CA LYS A 149 4.56 -8.28 1.71
C LYS A 149 4.65 -6.78 1.92
N LEU A 150 3.99 -6.01 1.05
CA LEU A 150 3.75 -4.58 1.21
C LEU A 150 2.27 -4.34 1.49
N GLN A 151 1.98 -3.32 2.30
CA GLN A 151 0.61 -2.90 2.58
C GLN A 151 0.45 -1.40 2.33
N PHE A 152 -0.55 -1.07 1.53
CA PHE A 152 -0.93 0.30 1.22
C PHE A 152 -2.32 0.56 1.79
N HIS A 153 -2.41 1.32 2.87
CA HIS A 153 -3.70 1.66 3.49
C HIS A 153 -4.26 2.93 2.87
N SER A 154 -5.48 2.85 2.39
CA SER A 154 -6.14 3.94 1.67
C SER A 154 -6.43 5.16 2.52
N GLN A 155 -6.61 4.98 3.83
CA GLN A 155 -6.92 6.05 4.80
C GLN A 155 -8.13 6.91 4.37
N ASN A 156 -9.17 6.29 3.78
CA ASN A 156 -10.31 7.02 3.23
C ASN A 156 -11.05 7.85 4.28
N LEU A 157 -11.12 7.36 5.52
CA LEU A 157 -11.77 8.03 6.65
C LEU A 157 -10.84 9.02 7.39
N ASP A 158 -9.54 9.03 7.09
CA ASP A 158 -8.59 9.98 7.66
C ASP A 158 -8.35 11.14 6.71
N LYS A 159 -8.98 12.28 6.98
CA LYS A 159 -8.81 13.50 6.17
C LYS A 159 -7.39 14.05 6.20
N SER A 160 -6.67 13.86 7.31
CA SER A 160 -5.29 14.33 7.48
C SER A 160 -4.27 13.44 6.78
N LYS A 161 -4.59 12.15 6.55
CA LYS A 161 -3.68 11.10 6.11
C LYS A 161 -2.49 10.86 7.06
N MET A 162 -2.59 11.34 8.29
CA MET A 162 -1.49 11.34 9.27
C MET A 162 -1.72 10.42 10.46
N HIS A 163 -2.97 10.00 10.75
CA HIS A 163 -3.28 9.28 11.98
C HIS A 163 -2.44 8.02 12.13
N GLU A 164 -2.32 7.22 11.09
CA GLU A 164 -1.58 5.96 11.12
C GLU A 164 -0.07 6.19 11.26
N ARG A 165 0.48 7.08 10.42
CA ARG A 165 1.90 7.43 10.46
C ARG A 165 2.30 8.01 11.83
N LEU A 166 1.54 8.99 12.33
CA LEU A 166 1.82 9.66 13.60
C LEU A 166 1.59 8.72 14.79
N GLY A 167 0.50 7.96 14.79
CA GLY A 167 0.17 7.02 15.86
C GLY A 167 1.26 5.96 16.04
N TYR A 168 1.69 5.30 14.97
CA TYR A 168 2.78 4.33 15.04
C TYR A 168 4.13 4.96 15.40
N TYR A 169 4.40 6.18 14.94
CA TYR A 169 5.59 6.93 15.35
C TYR A 169 5.59 7.16 16.85
N MET A 170 4.47 7.61 17.42
CA MET A 170 4.35 7.85 18.87
C MET A 170 4.54 6.56 19.67
N TYR A 171 3.90 5.46 19.28
CA TYR A 171 4.07 4.16 19.97
C TYR A 171 5.54 3.72 20.01
N ARG A 172 6.24 3.81 18.89
CA ARG A 172 7.68 3.46 18.86
C ARG A 172 8.53 4.36 19.76
N ASN A 173 8.21 5.66 19.83
CA ASN A 173 8.92 6.58 20.74
C ASN A 173 8.62 6.31 22.23
N PHE A 174 7.50 5.66 22.54
CA PHE A 174 7.21 5.17 23.90
C PHE A 174 7.79 3.79 24.17
N GLY A 175 8.61 3.23 23.28
CA GLY A 175 9.25 1.91 23.45
C GLY A 175 8.30 0.73 23.17
N ILE A 176 7.16 0.99 22.55
CA ILE A 176 6.21 -0.06 22.14
C ILE A 176 6.56 -0.51 20.72
N ASN A 177 6.75 -1.83 20.52
CA ASN A 177 6.93 -2.39 19.20
C ASN A 177 5.68 -2.14 18.35
N ALA A 178 5.80 -1.25 17.39
CA ALA A 178 4.72 -0.88 16.48
C ALA A 178 5.22 -0.79 15.04
N PRO A 179 4.38 -1.12 14.04
CA PRO A 179 4.77 -1.05 12.64
C PRO A 179 5.33 0.31 12.24
N ARG A 180 6.26 0.32 11.30
CA ARG A 180 6.67 1.55 10.63
C ARG A 180 5.59 1.92 9.63
N SER A 181 5.37 3.21 9.45
CA SER A 181 4.44 3.74 8.46
C SER A 181 4.96 5.06 7.90
N ASN A 182 5.00 5.18 6.60
CA ASN A 182 5.26 6.42 5.88
C ASN A 182 4.24 6.58 4.74
N HIS A 183 4.36 7.65 3.96
CA HIS A 183 3.49 7.83 2.80
C HIS A 183 4.11 7.22 1.55
N ALA A 184 3.24 6.75 0.66
CA ALA A 184 3.60 6.28 -0.67
C ALA A 184 2.61 6.77 -1.73
N LEU A 185 3.13 7.11 -2.91
CA LEU A 185 2.33 7.32 -4.11
C LEU A 185 2.09 5.97 -4.78
N VAL A 186 0.83 5.62 -5.01
CA VAL A 186 0.47 4.36 -5.67
C VAL A 186 -0.20 4.65 -7.00
N TYR A 187 0.27 3.98 -8.02
CA TYR A 187 -0.28 4.00 -9.37
C TYR A 187 -0.75 2.58 -9.72
N VAL A 188 -1.87 2.46 -10.40
CA VAL A 188 -2.38 1.19 -10.92
C VAL A 188 -2.58 1.33 -12.42
N ASN A 189 -1.95 0.48 -13.21
CA ASN A 189 -1.95 0.53 -14.68
C ASN A 189 -1.61 1.92 -15.24
N GLY A 190 -0.64 2.61 -14.61
CA GLY A 190 -0.19 3.94 -15.00
C GLY A 190 -1.05 5.10 -14.48
N GLU A 191 -2.22 4.82 -13.91
CA GLU A 191 -3.12 5.84 -13.37
C GLU A 191 -2.83 6.11 -11.89
N PHE A 192 -2.73 7.39 -11.52
CA PHE A 192 -2.51 7.77 -10.12
C PHE A 192 -3.71 7.42 -9.26
N THR A 193 -3.54 6.41 -8.41
CA THR A 193 -4.60 5.95 -7.51
C THR A 193 -4.65 6.79 -6.22
N GLY A 194 -3.52 7.32 -5.78
CA GLY A 194 -3.51 8.24 -4.64
C GLY A 194 -2.31 8.14 -3.70
N LEU A 195 -2.36 8.94 -2.65
CA LEU A 195 -1.45 8.88 -1.51
C LEU A 195 -1.97 7.83 -0.51
N PHE A 196 -1.14 6.86 -0.17
CA PHE A 196 -1.44 5.79 0.78
C PHE A 196 -0.52 5.85 1.99
N ALA A 197 -0.93 5.28 3.13
CA ALA A 197 0.03 4.89 4.15
C ALA A 197 0.65 3.56 3.74
N ASN A 198 1.96 3.57 3.54
CA ASN A 198 2.76 2.36 3.37
C ASN A 198 3.13 1.87 4.76
N THR A 199 2.40 0.87 5.24
CA THR A 199 2.50 0.38 6.61
C THR A 199 3.13 -1.00 6.65
N GLU A 200 4.09 -1.18 7.53
CA GLU A 200 4.80 -2.44 7.71
C GLU A 200 3.83 -3.58 8.00
N ASN A 201 3.98 -4.68 7.26
CA ASN A 201 3.17 -5.87 7.50
C ASN A 201 3.66 -6.58 8.77
N ILE A 202 2.76 -6.82 9.70
CA ILE A 202 3.07 -7.61 10.90
C ILE A 202 3.02 -9.09 10.50
N ASP A 203 4.19 -9.68 10.29
CA ASP A 203 4.40 -11.09 9.89
C ASP A 203 5.74 -11.60 10.43
N GLY A 204 6.21 -12.74 9.91
CA GLY A 204 7.49 -13.32 10.35
C GLY A 204 8.69 -12.37 10.27
N PRO A 205 8.94 -11.64 9.17
CA PRO A 205 9.97 -10.62 9.12
C PRO A 205 9.87 -9.57 10.22
N TYR A 206 8.65 -9.08 10.49
CA TYR A 206 8.41 -8.11 11.56
C TYR A 206 8.69 -8.71 12.95
N THR A 207 8.16 -9.91 13.23
CA THR A 207 8.38 -10.54 14.54
C THR A 207 9.84 -10.89 14.78
N ASN A 208 10.55 -11.34 13.75
CA ASN A 208 11.99 -11.61 13.84
C ASN A 208 12.82 -10.35 14.10
N GLN A 209 12.37 -9.20 13.62
CA GLN A 209 13.07 -7.92 13.81
C GLN A 209 12.83 -7.32 15.21
N HIS A 210 11.64 -7.53 15.78
CA HIS A 210 11.19 -6.79 16.96
C HIS A 210 11.12 -7.62 18.24
N PHE A 211 11.27 -8.94 18.16
CA PHE A 211 11.15 -9.83 19.33
C PHE A 211 12.27 -10.86 19.35
N ASP A 212 12.88 -11.05 20.53
CA ASP A 212 13.87 -12.08 20.72
C ASP A 212 13.29 -13.46 20.41
N GLY A 213 13.98 -14.18 19.52
CA GLY A 213 13.53 -15.50 19.08
C GLY A 213 12.37 -15.51 18.08
N GLY A 214 11.92 -14.35 17.58
CA GLY A 214 10.99 -14.05 16.45
C GLY A 214 10.01 -15.10 15.91
N GLY A 215 10.22 -16.38 16.24
CA GLY A 215 9.42 -17.54 15.83
C GLY A 215 8.19 -17.82 16.72
N GLY A 216 7.84 -16.91 17.61
CA GLY A 216 6.68 -17.03 18.48
C GLY A 216 5.34 -16.95 17.73
N ASN A 217 4.27 -17.31 18.42
CA ASN A 217 2.93 -17.23 17.86
C ASN A 217 2.50 -15.78 17.63
N LEU A 218 1.89 -15.51 16.48
CA LEU A 218 1.30 -14.23 16.13
C LEU A 218 -0.22 -14.36 16.06
N TYR A 219 -0.91 -13.57 16.88
CA TYR A 219 -2.38 -13.50 16.89
C TYR A 219 -2.82 -12.19 16.27
N LYS A 220 -3.72 -12.25 15.31
CA LYS A 220 -4.27 -11.08 14.60
C LYS A 220 -5.79 -11.09 14.63
N GLU A 221 -6.35 -9.87 14.67
CA GLU A 221 -7.78 -9.64 14.55
C GLU A 221 -8.62 -10.40 15.63
N VAL A 222 -8.00 -10.50 16.81
CA VAL A 222 -8.64 -11.17 17.94
C VAL A 222 -9.39 -10.14 18.77
N TRP A 223 -10.71 -10.14 18.65
CA TRP A 223 -11.59 -9.28 19.44
C TRP A 223 -12.02 -10.03 20.70
N PRO A 224 -11.76 -9.47 21.90
CA PRO A 224 -12.02 -10.17 23.16
C PRO A 224 -13.52 -10.39 23.43
N VAL A 225 -14.36 -9.58 22.82
CA VAL A 225 -15.82 -9.66 22.95
C VAL A 225 -16.50 -9.68 21.58
N ASN A 226 -17.72 -10.20 21.52
CA ASN A 226 -18.58 -10.12 20.34
C ASN A 226 -19.32 -8.77 20.26
N SER A 227 -20.23 -8.60 19.29
CA SER A 227 -21.04 -7.38 19.11
C SER A 227 -21.98 -7.09 20.27
N GLU A 228 -22.34 -8.11 21.03
CA GLU A 228 -23.22 -8.06 22.22
C GLU A 228 -22.44 -7.79 23.51
N GLY A 229 -21.09 -7.72 23.44
CA GLY A 229 -20.21 -7.50 24.59
C GLY A 229 -19.89 -8.77 25.38
N GLU A 230 -20.22 -9.94 24.87
CA GLU A 230 -19.93 -11.22 25.50
C GLU A 230 -18.51 -11.70 25.15
N SER A 231 -17.84 -12.35 26.11
CA SER A 231 -16.50 -12.91 25.89
C SER A 231 -16.51 -13.99 24.80
N ARG A 232 -15.50 -13.92 23.93
CA ARG A 232 -15.28 -14.93 22.88
C ARG A 232 -14.82 -16.26 23.50
N SER A 233 -15.10 -17.37 22.79
CA SER A 233 -14.67 -18.71 23.18
C SER A 233 -13.15 -18.90 22.98
N ASP A 234 -12.58 -19.89 23.67
CA ASP A 234 -11.19 -20.32 23.46
C ASP A 234 -10.93 -20.77 22.03
N GLU A 235 -11.92 -21.35 21.37
CA GLU A 235 -11.83 -21.74 19.97
C GLU A 235 -11.69 -20.53 19.04
N TYR A 236 -12.42 -19.47 19.30
CA TYR A 236 -12.27 -18.20 18.56
C TYR A 236 -10.84 -17.65 18.68
N PHE A 237 -10.25 -17.66 19.88
CA PHE A 237 -8.87 -17.21 20.07
C PHE A 237 -7.85 -18.11 19.37
N LYS A 238 -8.05 -19.43 19.39
CA LYS A 238 -7.20 -20.38 18.64
C LYS A 238 -7.24 -20.13 17.14
N ASN A 239 -8.41 -19.80 16.59
CA ASN A 239 -8.58 -19.48 15.18
C ASN A 239 -7.94 -18.11 14.78
N GLY A 240 -7.72 -17.24 15.77
CA GLY A 240 -6.99 -15.98 15.59
C GLY A 240 -5.47 -16.15 15.46
N LEU A 241 -4.96 -17.36 15.73
CA LEU A 241 -3.54 -17.68 15.56
C LEU A 241 -3.17 -17.62 14.08
N LYS A 242 -2.26 -16.73 13.75
CA LYS A 242 -1.58 -16.68 12.45
C LYS A 242 -0.17 -17.18 12.67
N THR A 243 0.15 -18.31 12.08
CA THR A 243 1.54 -18.72 11.98
C THR A 243 2.34 -17.67 11.22
N ASN A 244 3.62 -17.55 11.51
CA ASN A 244 4.51 -16.57 10.87
C ASN A 244 4.55 -16.79 9.35
N GLU A 245 3.55 -16.26 8.65
CA GLU A 245 3.45 -16.31 7.19
C GLU A 245 4.42 -15.34 6.51
#